data_a677049de47cafad0084407f8ebfc341
#
_entry.id   a677049de47cafad0084407f8ebfc341
#
_cell.length_a   1.000
_cell.length_b   1.000
_cell.length_c   1.000
_cell.angle_alpha   90.00
_cell.angle_beta   90.00
_cell.angle_gamma   90.00
#
_symmetry.space_group_name_H-M   'P 1'
#
loop_
_entity.id
_entity.type
_entity.pdbx_description
1 polymer ?
#
loop_
_entity_poly.entity_id
_entity_poly.type
_entity_poly.pdbx_seq_one_letter_code
_entity_poly.pdbx_strand_id
1 'polypeptide(L)'
;MLETFDRGAVGAMPGASMAKLYIDVYRAYMDGDIEKAVELHNALLPILNHIRQNVEEIIHYEKLILYRRGVIASAYCRHPGFASDEEMDKLFEMYYKQIEKYL
;
A
#
# COMPACT_ATOMS: atom_id res chain seq x y z
N MET A 1 1.61 -1.89 -12.59
CA MET A 1 0.76 -3.06 -12.21
C MET A 1 -0.30 -3.35 -13.26
N LEU A 2 -1.12 -2.39 -13.65
CA LEU A 2 -2.22 -2.61 -14.61
C LEU A 2 -1.70 -3.06 -15.98
N GLU A 3 -0.68 -2.40 -16.49
CA GLU A 3 -0.05 -2.76 -17.77
C GLU A 3 0.54 -4.18 -17.74
N THR A 4 0.98 -4.62 -16.58
CA THR A 4 1.53 -5.96 -16.38
C THR A 4 0.42 -7.01 -16.47
N PHE A 5 -0.74 -6.72 -15.92
CA PHE A 5 -1.92 -7.58 -16.06
C PHE A 5 -2.38 -7.65 -17.52
N ASP A 6 -2.35 -6.52 -18.24
CA ASP A 6 -2.68 -6.48 -19.67
C ASP A 6 -1.72 -7.35 -20.51
N ARG A 7 -0.49 -7.51 -20.07
CA ARG A 7 0.52 -8.36 -20.72
C ARG A 7 0.47 -9.83 -20.27
N GLY A 8 -0.54 -10.22 -19.49
CA GLY A 8 -0.78 -11.60 -19.11
C GLY A 8 -0.26 -12.03 -17.74
N ALA A 9 0.16 -11.09 -16.89
CA ALA A 9 0.50 -11.44 -15.51
C ALA A 9 -0.74 -11.94 -14.75
N VAL A 10 -0.54 -12.99 -13.96
CA VAL A 10 -1.62 -13.68 -13.24
C VAL A 10 -1.69 -13.34 -11.75
N GLY A 11 -0.87 -12.43 -11.29
CA GLY A 11 -0.85 -12.02 -9.89
C GLY A 11 0.19 -10.95 -9.59
N ALA A 12 0.28 -10.58 -8.32
CA ALA A 12 1.25 -9.63 -7.79
C ALA A 12 1.67 -10.02 -6.37
N MET A 13 2.84 -9.58 -5.93
CA MET A 13 3.35 -9.81 -4.57
C MET A 13 3.61 -8.46 -3.88
N PRO A 14 2.58 -7.77 -3.41
CA PRO A 14 2.72 -6.52 -2.68
C PRO A 14 3.08 -6.75 -1.21
N GLY A 15 3.34 -5.66 -0.50
CA GLY A 15 3.37 -5.68 0.96
C GLY A 15 2.02 -6.06 1.56
N ALA A 16 2.05 -6.65 2.75
CA ALA A 16 0.85 -7.23 3.38
C ALA A 16 -0.14 -6.18 3.92
N SER A 17 0.33 -4.95 4.21
CA SER A 17 -0.47 -3.96 4.91
C SER A 17 -1.72 -3.51 4.16
N MET A 18 -1.66 -3.49 2.83
CA MET A 18 -2.75 -3.04 1.96
C MET A 18 -3.20 -4.15 1.00
N ALA A 19 -3.02 -5.40 1.37
CA ALA A 19 -3.28 -6.57 0.52
C ALA A 19 -4.71 -6.57 -0.05
N LYS A 20 -5.70 -6.21 0.76
CA LYS A 20 -7.10 -6.14 0.30
C LYS A 20 -7.26 -5.21 -0.89
N LEU A 21 -6.70 -4.01 -0.82
CA LEU A 21 -6.81 -3.04 -1.92
C LEU A 21 -6.14 -3.56 -3.21
N TYR A 22 -4.98 -4.21 -3.10
CA TYR A 22 -4.35 -4.87 -4.26
C TYR A 22 -5.23 -5.98 -4.85
N ILE A 23 -5.86 -6.78 -3.99
CA ILE A 23 -6.78 -7.84 -4.42
C ILE A 23 -7.98 -7.23 -5.15
N ASP A 24 -8.54 -6.15 -4.63
CA ASP A 24 -9.68 -5.48 -5.24
C ASP A 24 -9.33 -4.89 -6.62
N VAL A 25 -8.13 -4.30 -6.77
CA VAL A 25 -7.62 -3.86 -8.08
C VAL A 25 -7.51 -5.03 -9.06
N TYR A 26 -6.90 -6.12 -8.62
CA TYR A 26 -6.72 -7.32 -9.45
C TYR A 26 -8.07 -7.89 -9.91
N ARG A 27 -9.00 -8.04 -8.99
CA ARG A 27 -10.34 -8.59 -9.28
C ARG A 27 -11.10 -7.70 -10.26
N ALA A 28 -11.13 -6.40 -10.02
CA ALA A 28 -11.77 -5.46 -10.93
C ALA A 28 -11.19 -5.56 -12.35
N TYR A 29 -9.86 -5.65 -12.45
CA TYR A 29 -9.18 -5.78 -13.74
C TYR A 29 -9.56 -7.11 -14.44
N MET A 30 -9.50 -8.23 -13.73
CA MET A 30 -9.81 -9.55 -14.30
C MET A 30 -11.29 -9.69 -14.67
N ASP A 31 -12.18 -9.01 -13.97
CA ASP A 31 -13.62 -8.96 -14.29
C ASP A 31 -13.94 -8.04 -15.50
N GLY A 32 -12.94 -7.35 -16.05
CA GLY A 32 -13.09 -6.43 -17.16
C GLY A 32 -13.58 -5.04 -16.77
N ASP A 33 -13.74 -4.74 -15.49
CA ASP A 33 -14.08 -3.41 -14.98
C ASP A 33 -12.82 -2.55 -14.85
N ILE A 34 -12.31 -2.11 -15.99
CA ILE A 34 -11.05 -1.37 -16.08
C ILE A 34 -11.16 0.00 -15.39
N GLU A 35 -12.29 0.67 -15.48
CA GLU A 35 -12.50 1.97 -14.79
C GLU A 35 -12.37 1.82 -13.29
N LYS A 36 -12.98 0.78 -12.72
CA LYS A 36 -12.89 0.50 -11.29
C LYS A 36 -11.47 0.11 -10.87
N ALA A 37 -10.79 -0.69 -11.68
CA ALA A 37 -9.39 -1.05 -11.43
C ALA A 37 -8.48 0.19 -11.42
N VAL A 38 -8.66 1.10 -12.36
CA VAL A 38 -7.91 2.37 -12.43
C VAL A 38 -8.22 3.25 -11.22
N GLU A 39 -9.49 3.39 -10.84
CA GLU A 39 -9.90 4.17 -9.65
C GLU A 39 -9.21 3.67 -8.39
N LEU A 40 -9.27 2.36 -8.13
CA LEU A 40 -8.67 1.73 -6.95
C LEU A 40 -7.13 1.83 -6.97
N HIS A 41 -6.54 1.62 -8.12
CA HIS A 41 -5.10 1.75 -8.29
C HIS A 41 -4.63 3.19 -8.07
N ASN A 42 -5.36 4.18 -8.58
CA ASN A 42 -5.06 5.59 -8.34
C ASN A 42 -5.17 5.97 -6.86
N ALA A 43 -6.11 5.39 -6.12
CA ALA A 43 -6.20 5.59 -4.69
C ALA A 43 -4.96 5.08 -3.93
N LEU A 44 -4.37 3.98 -4.43
CA LEU A 44 -3.20 3.34 -3.84
C LEU A 44 -1.88 4.09 -4.13
N LEU A 45 -1.75 4.70 -5.31
CA LEU A 45 -0.48 5.26 -5.77
C LEU A 45 0.14 6.34 -4.86
N PRO A 46 -0.61 7.31 -4.32
CA PRO A 46 0.00 8.36 -3.49
C PRO A 46 0.72 7.81 -2.26
N ILE A 47 0.09 6.91 -1.52
CA ILE A 47 0.71 6.32 -0.34
C ILE A 47 1.88 5.41 -0.72
N LEU A 48 1.75 4.61 -1.78
CA LEU A 48 2.83 3.77 -2.25
C LEU A 48 4.05 4.60 -2.63
N ASN A 49 3.85 5.66 -3.39
CA ASN A 49 4.95 6.52 -3.79
C ASN A 49 5.63 7.19 -2.60
N HIS A 50 4.86 7.55 -1.59
CA HIS A 50 5.38 8.17 -0.37
C HIS A 50 6.24 7.21 0.47
N ILE A 51 5.81 5.96 0.64
CA ILE A 51 6.47 5.00 1.55
C ILE A 51 7.53 4.11 0.88
N ARG A 52 7.71 4.18 -0.44
CA ARG A 52 8.57 3.26 -1.20
C ARG A 52 9.86 3.89 -1.69
N GLN A 53 10.51 4.72 -0.88
CA GLN A 53 11.76 5.37 -1.27
C GLN A 53 12.99 4.50 -0.97
N ASN A 54 12.93 3.67 0.07
CA ASN A 54 13.97 2.69 0.42
C ASN A 54 13.37 1.54 1.24
N VAL A 55 14.13 0.46 1.42
CA VAL A 55 13.65 -0.77 2.07
C VAL A 55 13.27 -0.53 3.53
N GLU A 56 14.07 0.20 4.27
CA GLU A 56 13.84 0.50 5.69
C GLU A 56 12.57 1.33 5.89
N GLU A 57 12.32 2.27 4.99
CA GLU A 57 11.09 3.08 4.99
C GLU A 57 9.86 2.23 4.69
N ILE A 58 9.93 1.34 3.70
CA ILE A 58 8.85 0.40 3.39
C ILE A 58 8.50 -0.42 4.64
N ILE A 59 9.50 -1.02 5.28
CA ILE A 59 9.29 -1.85 6.47
C ILE A 59 8.64 -1.03 7.59
N HIS A 60 9.10 0.18 7.83
CA HIS A 60 8.58 1.08 8.86
C HIS A 60 7.09 1.35 8.68
N TYR A 61 6.68 1.82 7.52
CA TYR A 61 5.29 2.18 7.25
C TYR A 61 4.37 0.96 7.06
N GLU A 62 4.86 -0.12 6.45
CA GLU A 62 4.11 -1.37 6.35
C GLU A 62 3.74 -1.90 7.74
N LYS A 63 4.68 -1.93 8.67
CA LYS A 63 4.42 -2.35 10.06
C LYS A 63 3.49 -1.39 10.79
N LEU A 64 3.64 -0.09 10.57
CA LEU A 64 2.74 0.91 11.16
C LEU A 64 1.29 0.71 10.73
N ILE A 65 1.04 0.47 9.45
CA ILE A 65 -0.30 0.20 8.93
C ILE A 65 -0.86 -1.11 9.52
N LEU A 66 -0.07 -2.18 9.52
CA LEU A 66 -0.48 -3.47 10.09
C LEU A 66 -0.80 -3.36 11.58
N TYR A 67 -0.02 -2.59 12.33
CA TYR A 67 -0.28 -2.32 13.74
C TYR A 67 -1.58 -1.56 13.95
N ARG A 68 -1.82 -0.50 13.18
CA ARG A 68 -3.07 0.27 13.25
C ARG A 68 -4.31 -0.55 12.93
N ARG A 69 -4.16 -1.51 12.02
CA ARG A 69 -5.25 -2.42 11.63
C ARG A 69 -5.42 -3.59 12.61
N GLY A 70 -4.61 -3.67 13.66
CA GLY A 70 -4.69 -4.73 14.65
C GLY A 70 -4.18 -6.09 14.17
N VAL A 71 -3.43 -6.14 13.07
CA VAL A 71 -2.91 -7.40 12.52
C VAL A 71 -1.67 -7.86 13.30
N ILE A 72 -0.83 -6.92 13.73
CA ILE A 72 0.35 -7.19 14.56
C ILE A 72 0.28 -6.40 15.86
N ALA A 73 0.91 -6.92 16.92
CA ALA A 73 0.86 -6.34 18.25
C ALA A 73 1.81 -5.15 18.47
N SER A 74 2.78 -4.94 17.57
CA SER A 74 3.78 -3.87 17.69
C SER A 74 4.28 -3.47 16.31
N ALA A 75 4.52 -2.16 16.14
CA ALA A 75 5.17 -1.62 14.93
C ALA A 75 6.70 -1.61 15.03
N TYR A 76 7.28 -2.26 16.02
CA TYR A 76 8.74 -2.31 16.21
C TYR A 76 9.46 -2.87 14.98
N CYS A 77 10.53 -2.18 14.58
CA CYS A 77 11.41 -2.60 13.49
C CYS A 77 12.80 -2.92 14.01
N ARG A 78 13.44 -3.96 13.50
CA ARG A 78 14.83 -4.30 13.79
C ARG A 78 15.78 -3.24 13.23
N HIS A 79 16.97 -3.14 13.83
CA HIS A 79 18.05 -2.32 13.30
C HIS A 79 18.79 -3.02 12.13
N PRO A 80 19.31 -2.25 11.15
CA PRO A 80 19.12 -0.82 10.98
C PRO A 80 17.64 -0.50 10.65
N GLY A 81 17.12 0.59 11.23
CA GLY A 81 15.75 1.02 11.03
C GLY A 81 15.66 2.31 10.23
N PHE A 82 14.45 2.80 10.11
CA PHE A 82 14.13 4.06 9.48
C PHE A 82 13.57 5.03 10.55
N ALA A 83 14.09 6.24 10.57
CA ALA A 83 13.57 7.31 11.41
C ALA A 83 12.81 8.29 10.52
N SER A 84 11.48 8.32 10.63
CA SER A 84 10.67 9.31 9.95
C SER A 84 10.79 10.67 10.65
N ASP A 85 10.54 11.73 9.91
CA ASP A 85 10.39 13.08 10.47
C ASP A 85 8.91 13.50 10.50
N GLU A 86 8.65 14.64 11.14
CA GLU A 86 7.29 15.15 11.31
C GLU A 86 6.58 15.40 9.96
N GLU A 87 7.29 15.90 8.96
CA GLU A 87 6.71 16.20 7.64
C GLU A 87 6.35 14.91 6.88
N MET A 88 7.19 13.90 6.96
CA MET A 88 6.90 12.59 6.37
C MET A 88 5.68 11.95 7.00
N ASP A 89 5.60 11.98 8.32
CA ASP A 89 4.47 11.39 9.06
C ASP A 89 3.16 12.14 8.79
N LYS A 90 3.21 13.45 8.68
CA LYS A 90 2.06 14.29 8.35
C LYS A 90 1.47 13.95 6.97
N LEU A 91 2.33 13.83 5.95
CA LEU A 91 1.90 13.43 4.61
C LEU A 91 1.41 11.99 4.58
N PHE A 92 2.08 11.10 5.31
CA PHE A 92 1.62 9.71 5.46
C PHE A 92 0.19 9.67 6.00
N GLU A 93 -0.13 10.43 7.05
CA GLU A 93 -1.49 10.49 7.61
C GLU A 93 -2.53 10.96 6.58
N MET A 94 -2.19 11.95 5.77
CA MET A 94 -3.09 12.44 4.73
C MET A 94 -3.37 11.35 3.68
N TYR A 95 -2.35 10.66 3.20
CA TYR A 95 -2.50 9.58 2.22
C TYR A 95 -3.20 8.36 2.82
N TYR A 96 -2.91 8.02 4.07
CA TYR A 96 -3.56 6.92 4.77
C TYR A 96 -5.07 7.14 4.88
N LYS A 97 -5.50 8.34 5.24
CA LYS A 97 -6.93 8.68 5.30
C LYS A 97 -7.65 8.49 3.97
N GLN A 98 -6.98 8.76 2.86
CA GLN A 98 -7.57 8.59 1.53
C GLN A 98 -7.87 7.13 1.19
N ILE A 99 -7.09 6.19 1.73
CA ILE A 99 -7.23 4.76 1.42
C ILE A 99 -7.91 3.96 2.54
N GLU A 100 -8.06 4.52 3.73
CA GLU A 100 -8.55 3.81 4.92
C GLU A 100 -9.88 3.09 4.67
N LYS A 101 -10.78 3.68 3.90
CA LYS A 101 -12.07 3.11 3.52
C LYS A 101 -11.96 1.84 2.65
N TYR A 102 -10.81 1.61 2.03
CA TYR A 102 -10.59 0.44 1.17
C TYR A 102 -9.86 -0.72 1.89
N LEU A 103 -9.45 -0.50 3.12
CA LEU A 103 -8.63 -1.48 3.88
C LEU A 103 -9.46 -2.46 4.72
#